data_87c278a9fdc5cd5f0fb5034e8b2dfacb
#
_entry.id   87c278a9fdc5cd5f0fb5034e8b2dfacb
#
_cell.length_a   1.000
_cell.length_b   1.000
_cell.length_c   1.000
_cell.angle_alpha   90.00
_cell.angle_beta   90.00
_cell.angle_gamma   90.00
#
_symmetry.space_group_name_H-M   'P 1'
#
loop_
_entity.id
_entity.type
_entity.pdbx_description
1 polymer ?
#
loop_
_entity_poly.entity_id
_entity_poly.type
_entity_poly.pdbx_seq_one_letter_code
_entity_poly.pdbx_strand_id
1 'polypeptide(L)'
;MKANMYAIFICFCFVLSGCVTMQKSESFPEINELGLVHPKASIVVENYGYYLFGIWPIICGDVDYPNDVSADFFSDTVTVENNIKVIMNEMKKYGDNVSLDEIKSEVKTSGSFSAWIFWRKIVTTSACVYEIDKTKAQIEEVQLPE
;
A
#
# COMPACT_ATOMS: atom_id res chain seq x y z
N MET A 1 24.98 -1.04 35.56
CA MET A 1 24.78 -1.92 34.40
C MET A 1 23.31 -2.12 33.99
N LYS A 2 22.35 -2.29 34.94
CA LYS A 2 20.93 -2.53 34.60
C LYS A 2 20.26 -1.35 33.83
N ALA A 3 20.54 -0.09 34.21
CA ALA A 3 19.94 1.07 33.56
C ALA A 3 20.34 1.22 32.07
N ASN A 4 21.56 0.89 31.69
CA ASN A 4 22.01 0.95 30.29
C ASN A 4 21.36 -0.13 29.43
N MET A 5 21.01 -1.28 30.00
CA MET A 5 20.38 -2.38 29.29
C MET A 5 18.91 -2.03 28.96
N TYR A 6 18.19 -1.34 29.86
CA TYR A 6 16.85 -0.84 29.59
C TYR A 6 16.83 0.27 28.53
N ALA A 7 17.80 1.19 28.56
CA ALA A 7 17.91 2.23 27.56
C ALA A 7 18.18 1.66 26.16
N ILE A 8 19.03 0.64 26.05
CA ILE A 8 19.29 -0.06 24.77
C ILE A 8 18.04 -0.80 24.30
N PHE A 9 17.32 -1.45 25.19
CA PHE A 9 16.08 -2.17 24.84
C PHE A 9 14.98 -1.20 24.38
N ILE A 10 14.79 -0.07 25.07
CA ILE A 10 13.84 0.97 24.68
C ILE A 10 14.21 1.58 23.33
N CYS A 11 15.50 1.88 23.10
CA CYS A 11 15.97 2.40 21.82
C CYS A 11 15.75 1.40 20.67
N PHE A 12 15.94 0.10 20.95
CA PHE A 12 15.70 -0.98 19.98
C PHE A 12 14.20 -1.12 19.62
N CYS A 13 13.30 -0.94 20.59
CA CYS A 13 11.85 -0.95 20.33
C CYS A 13 11.40 0.21 19.44
N PHE A 14 11.99 1.40 19.57
CA PHE A 14 11.66 2.55 18.71
C PHE A 14 12.12 2.41 17.26
N VAL A 15 13.14 1.60 16.99
CA VAL A 15 13.67 1.38 15.63
C VAL A 15 12.86 0.32 14.86
N LEU A 16 12.08 -0.51 15.55
CA LEU A 16 11.31 -1.61 14.99
C LEU A 16 9.80 -1.28 14.86
N SER A 17 9.44 -0.07 14.47
CA SER A 17 8.04 0.22 14.17
C SER A 17 7.68 -0.29 12.77
N GLY A 18 6.66 -1.15 12.67
CA GLY A 18 5.98 -1.41 11.41
C GLY A 18 5.13 -0.19 11.03
N CYS A 19 4.92 0.06 9.74
CA CYS A 19 4.09 1.18 9.30
C CYS A 19 3.43 0.85 7.96
N VAL A 20 2.19 1.30 7.81
CA VAL A 20 1.52 1.41 6.52
C VAL A 20 1.39 2.89 6.19
N THR A 21 2.00 3.31 5.09
CA THR A 21 1.87 4.67 4.59
C THR A 21 1.08 4.67 3.30
N MET A 22 0.16 5.61 3.18
CA MET A 22 -0.61 5.83 1.97
C MET A 22 -0.39 7.26 1.50
N GLN A 23 -0.02 7.39 0.23
CA GLN A 23 0.11 8.66 -0.46
C GLN A 23 -0.90 8.72 -1.60
N LYS A 24 -1.50 9.87 -1.79
CA LYS A 24 -2.42 10.13 -2.90
C LYS A 24 -2.06 11.40 -3.65
N SER A 25 -2.29 11.39 -4.95
CA SER A 25 -2.17 12.56 -5.81
C SER A 25 -3.47 12.69 -6.61
N GLU A 26 -4.09 13.84 -6.54
CA GLU A 26 -5.31 14.19 -7.29
C GLU A 26 -5.03 15.21 -8.40
N SER A 27 -3.76 15.65 -8.51
CA SER A 27 -3.34 16.61 -9.52
C SER A 27 -2.55 15.92 -10.60
N PHE A 28 -3.13 15.85 -11.80
CA PHE A 28 -2.44 15.39 -13.00
C PHE A 28 -2.28 16.59 -13.95
N PRO A 29 -1.13 16.75 -14.60
CA PRO A 29 -1.01 17.72 -15.68
C PRO A 29 -2.03 17.37 -16.77
N GLU A 30 -2.82 18.36 -17.23
CA GLU A 30 -3.73 18.17 -18.37
C GLU A 30 -2.91 17.81 -19.61
N ILE A 31 -2.84 16.54 -19.91
CA ILE A 31 -2.33 16.06 -21.18
C ILE A 31 -3.53 16.08 -22.15
N ASN A 32 -3.72 17.19 -22.84
CA ASN A 32 -4.77 17.42 -23.82
C ASN A 32 -4.58 16.63 -25.13
N GLU A 33 -4.02 15.42 -25.07
CA GLU A 33 -3.82 14.62 -26.26
C GLU A 33 -4.71 13.39 -26.27
N LEU A 34 -5.67 13.39 -27.22
CA LEU A 34 -6.36 12.20 -27.71
C LEU A 34 -7.40 11.51 -26.83
N GLY A 35 -8.25 12.24 -26.11
CA GLY A 35 -9.48 11.63 -25.55
C GLY A 35 -9.23 10.52 -24.52
N LEU A 36 -8.05 10.52 -23.92
CA LEU A 36 -7.67 9.59 -22.87
C LEU A 36 -8.46 9.87 -21.59
N VAL A 37 -8.98 8.82 -20.99
CA VAL A 37 -9.64 8.89 -19.69
C VAL A 37 -8.62 9.35 -18.67
N HIS A 38 -8.81 10.51 -18.06
CA HIS A 38 -7.91 11.03 -17.06
C HIS A 38 -8.13 10.31 -15.72
N PRO A 39 -7.08 9.87 -15.04
CA PRO A 39 -7.23 9.31 -13.71
C PRO A 39 -7.69 10.41 -12.75
N LYS A 40 -8.65 10.07 -11.89
CA LYS A 40 -9.15 10.96 -10.84
C LYS A 40 -8.20 11.07 -9.66
N ALA A 41 -7.51 9.98 -9.37
CA ALA A 41 -6.48 9.92 -8.34
C ALA A 41 -5.47 8.81 -8.63
N SER A 42 -4.24 9.00 -8.15
CA SER A 42 -3.25 7.94 -8.03
C SER A 42 -3.00 7.67 -6.55
N ILE A 43 -3.07 6.41 -6.16
CA ILE A 43 -2.89 5.98 -4.78
C ILE A 43 -1.68 5.07 -4.73
N VAL A 44 -0.76 5.35 -3.81
CA VAL A 44 0.40 4.51 -3.52
C VAL A 44 0.35 4.11 -2.07
N VAL A 45 0.39 2.82 -1.80
CA VAL A 45 0.45 2.24 -0.46
C VAL A 45 1.78 1.52 -0.30
N GLU A 46 2.53 1.91 0.73
CA GLU A 46 3.73 1.21 1.16
C GLU A 46 3.49 0.61 2.54
N ASN A 47 3.66 -0.70 2.64
CA ASN A 47 3.56 -1.46 3.88
C ASN A 47 4.89 -2.16 4.14
N TYR A 48 5.39 -2.05 5.37
CA TYR A 48 6.62 -2.74 5.73
C TYR A 48 6.57 -3.37 7.12
N GLY A 49 7.39 -4.37 7.29
CA GLY A 49 7.53 -5.09 8.55
C GLY A 49 8.89 -5.72 8.73
N TYR A 50 9.12 -6.18 9.94
CA TYR A 50 10.33 -6.87 10.36
C TYR A 50 10.05 -8.33 10.68
N TYR A 51 10.93 -9.18 10.21
CA TYR A 51 10.81 -10.64 10.28
C TYR A 51 12.06 -11.25 10.91
N LEU A 52 11.85 -12.29 11.70
CA LEU A 52 12.92 -13.13 12.20
C LEU A 52 13.23 -14.21 11.15
N PHE A 53 14.50 -14.34 10.79
CA PHE A 53 14.99 -15.25 9.74
C PHE A 53 14.27 -15.09 8.38
N GLY A 54 13.64 -13.93 8.13
CA GLY A 54 12.90 -13.66 6.91
C GLY A 54 11.55 -14.37 6.79
N ILE A 55 11.12 -15.12 7.80
CA ILE A 55 9.92 -15.97 7.74
C ILE A 55 8.90 -15.56 8.81
N TRP A 56 9.35 -15.37 10.05
CA TRP A 56 8.44 -15.09 11.17
C TRP A 56 8.23 -13.60 11.35
N PRO A 57 7.00 -13.08 11.17
CA PRO A 57 6.70 -11.68 11.40
C PRO A 57 6.91 -11.34 12.89
N ILE A 58 7.58 -10.23 13.15
CA ILE A 58 7.75 -9.70 14.51
C ILE A 58 6.84 -8.50 14.70
N ILE A 59 6.99 -7.51 13.81
CA ILE A 59 6.22 -6.26 13.81
C ILE A 59 5.94 -5.92 12.36
N CYS A 60 4.67 -5.74 12.01
CA CYS A 60 4.22 -5.35 10.69
C CYS A 60 3.30 -4.13 10.80
N GLY A 61 3.14 -3.38 9.71
CA GLY A 61 2.22 -2.24 9.69
C GLY A 61 0.76 -2.69 9.81
N ASP A 62 -0.03 -1.94 10.55
CA ASP A 62 -1.46 -2.16 10.67
C ASP A 62 -2.17 -1.58 9.44
N VAL A 63 -2.85 -2.45 8.69
CA VAL A 63 -3.53 -2.08 7.44
C VAL A 63 -4.90 -1.42 7.65
N ASP A 64 -5.47 -1.56 8.84
CA ASP A 64 -6.76 -0.95 9.17
C ASP A 64 -6.60 0.55 9.50
N TYR A 65 -5.40 0.96 9.89
CA TYR A 65 -5.05 2.33 10.24
C TYR A 65 -3.86 2.85 9.42
N PRO A 66 -4.00 2.99 8.09
CA PRO A 66 -2.91 3.53 7.25
C PRO A 66 -2.61 4.99 7.65
N ASN A 67 -1.33 5.34 7.64
CA ASN A 67 -0.77 6.61 8.10
C ASN A 67 -0.77 6.81 9.62
N ASP A 68 -1.18 5.83 10.39
CA ASP A 68 -1.08 5.86 11.84
C ASP A 68 0.16 5.07 12.31
N VAL A 69 0.66 5.39 13.51
CA VAL A 69 1.78 4.68 14.11
C VAL A 69 1.22 3.46 14.88
N SER A 70 0.50 2.61 14.16
CA SER A 70 0.02 1.33 14.70
C SER A 70 0.75 0.17 14.06
N ALA A 71 0.92 -0.90 14.81
CA ALA A 71 1.64 -2.06 14.33
C ALA A 71 1.02 -3.35 14.86
N ASP A 72 0.92 -4.34 13.98
CA ASP A 72 0.54 -5.70 14.30
C ASP A 72 1.75 -6.52 14.72
N PHE A 73 1.63 -7.22 15.83
CA PHE A 73 2.67 -8.11 16.33
C PHE A 73 2.36 -9.55 15.95
N PHE A 74 3.38 -10.23 15.42
CA PHE A 74 3.33 -11.65 15.04
C PHE A 74 2.28 -11.99 13.98
N SER A 75 1.84 -10.98 13.20
CA SER A 75 0.92 -11.11 12.08
C SER A 75 1.59 -10.64 10.79
N ASP A 76 1.55 -11.44 9.73
CA ASP A 76 2.07 -11.04 8.41
C ASP A 76 1.03 -10.21 7.67
N THR A 77 1.03 -8.91 7.90
CA THR A 77 0.19 -7.94 7.19
C THR A 77 0.88 -7.34 5.97
N VAL A 78 2.18 -7.61 5.76
CA VAL A 78 2.98 -7.03 4.67
C VAL A 78 2.79 -7.84 3.39
N THR A 79 1.61 -7.70 2.79
CA THR A 79 1.19 -8.43 1.59
C THR A 79 0.62 -7.49 0.53
N VAL A 80 0.70 -7.88 -0.73
CA VAL A 80 0.07 -7.15 -1.85
C VAL A 80 -1.44 -7.07 -1.66
N GLU A 81 -2.06 -8.16 -1.19
CA GLU A 81 -3.49 -8.23 -0.95
C GLU A 81 -3.95 -7.17 0.07
N ASN A 82 -3.22 -7.01 1.16
CA ASN A 82 -3.54 -6.01 2.17
C ASN A 82 -3.38 -4.59 1.64
N ASN A 83 -2.34 -4.31 0.85
CA ASN A 83 -2.20 -3.01 0.19
C ASN A 83 -3.38 -2.73 -0.77
N ILE A 84 -3.83 -3.73 -1.52
CA ILE A 84 -5.01 -3.59 -2.38
C ILE A 84 -6.26 -3.29 -1.55
N LYS A 85 -6.46 -3.93 -0.39
CA LYS A 85 -7.58 -3.61 0.50
C LYS A 85 -7.57 -2.15 0.96
N VAL A 86 -6.40 -1.62 1.33
CA VAL A 86 -6.23 -0.21 1.70
C VAL A 86 -6.62 0.69 0.52
N ILE A 87 -6.12 0.40 -0.69
CA ILE A 87 -6.45 1.16 -1.91
C ILE A 87 -7.95 1.12 -2.20
N MET A 88 -8.58 -0.07 -2.11
CA MET A 88 -10.03 -0.22 -2.33
C MET A 88 -10.86 0.54 -1.31
N ASN A 89 -10.42 0.60 -0.05
CA ASN A 89 -11.10 1.37 0.98
C ASN A 89 -10.99 2.88 0.71
N GLU A 90 -9.83 3.35 0.25
CA GLU A 90 -9.65 4.75 -0.13
C GLU A 90 -10.46 5.10 -1.40
N MET A 91 -10.51 4.19 -2.38
CA MET A 91 -11.27 4.36 -3.61
C MET A 91 -12.76 4.65 -3.35
N LYS A 92 -13.37 4.05 -2.33
CA LYS A 92 -14.77 4.28 -1.95
C LYS A 92 -15.09 5.76 -1.67
N LYS A 93 -14.09 6.56 -1.31
CA LYS A 93 -14.25 8.00 -1.06
C LYS A 93 -14.48 8.80 -2.34
N TYR A 94 -14.16 8.23 -3.51
CA TYR A 94 -14.33 8.87 -4.81
C TYR A 94 -15.71 8.56 -5.46
N GLY A 95 -16.55 7.76 -4.80
CA GLY A 95 -17.90 7.42 -5.21
C GLY A 95 -18.06 6.02 -5.81
N ASP A 96 -19.28 5.68 -6.24
CA ASP A 96 -19.62 4.33 -6.71
C ASP A 96 -19.30 4.09 -8.19
N ASN A 97 -18.98 5.16 -8.94
CA ASN A 97 -18.72 5.10 -10.38
C ASN A 97 -17.24 5.21 -10.70
N VAL A 98 -16.41 4.49 -9.96
CA VAL A 98 -14.96 4.48 -10.16
C VAL A 98 -14.44 3.07 -10.34
N SER A 99 -13.37 2.94 -11.12
CA SER A 99 -12.61 1.70 -11.29
C SER A 99 -11.15 1.89 -10.89
N LEU A 100 -10.50 0.80 -10.51
CA LEU A 100 -9.06 0.75 -10.34
C LEU A 100 -8.43 0.18 -11.60
N ASP A 101 -7.38 0.82 -12.06
CA ASP A 101 -6.55 0.35 -13.16
C ASP A 101 -5.07 0.60 -12.88
N GLU A 102 -4.22 0.10 -13.74
CA GLU A 102 -2.75 0.23 -13.65
C GLU A 102 -2.18 -0.22 -12.28
N ILE A 103 -2.74 -1.30 -11.73
CA ILE A 103 -2.25 -1.83 -10.45
C ILE A 103 -0.85 -2.41 -10.64
N LYS A 104 0.12 -1.85 -9.94
CA LYS A 104 1.51 -2.31 -9.93
C LYS A 104 1.95 -2.57 -8.50
N SER A 105 2.62 -3.69 -8.28
CA SER A 105 3.14 -4.04 -6.96
C SER A 105 4.60 -4.44 -7.05
N GLU A 106 5.38 -3.96 -6.08
CA GLU A 106 6.78 -4.31 -5.90
C GLU A 106 7.00 -4.83 -4.50
N VAL A 107 7.73 -5.94 -4.39
CA VAL A 107 8.13 -6.53 -3.11
C VAL A 107 9.64 -6.45 -2.98
N LYS A 108 10.13 -5.77 -1.94
CA LYS A 108 11.54 -5.67 -1.60
C LYS A 108 11.79 -6.36 -0.26
N THR A 109 12.82 -7.18 -0.22
CA THR A 109 13.26 -7.84 1.01
C THR A 109 14.73 -7.55 1.20
N SER A 110 15.10 -7.04 2.36
CA SER A 110 16.49 -6.77 2.71
C SER A 110 16.82 -7.42 4.05
N GLY A 111 17.90 -8.21 4.06
CA GLY A 111 18.49 -8.72 5.28
C GLY A 111 19.20 -7.59 6.01
N SER A 112 18.89 -7.40 7.28
CA SER A 112 19.49 -6.36 8.10
C SER A 112 20.57 -6.94 9.00
N PHE A 113 21.65 -6.26 9.02
CA PHE A 113 22.67 -5.90 10.00
C PHE A 113 23.14 -6.91 11.07
N SER A 114 22.34 -7.88 11.50
CA SER A 114 22.73 -8.81 12.56
C SER A 114 22.70 -10.24 12.04
N ALA A 115 23.78 -10.64 11.35
CA ALA A 115 24.01 -12.04 10.99
C ALA A 115 22.82 -12.78 10.36
N TRP A 116 22.03 -12.11 9.50
CA TRP A 116 20.88 -12.69 8.79
C TRP A 116 19.69 -13.07 9.69
N ILE A 117 19.65 -12.59 10.92
CA ILE A 117 18.59 -12.90 11.85
C ILE A 117 17.35 -12.01 11.59
N PHE A 118 17.55 -10.70 11.36
CA PHE A 118 16.47 -9.75 11.13
C PHE A 118 16.38 -9.36 9.65
N TRP A 119 15.16 -9.37 9.13
CA TRP A 119 14.84 -9.03 7.75
C TRP A 119 13.76 -7.96 7.72
N ARG A 120 13.88 -7.03 6.80
CA ARG A 120 12.83 -6.07 6.48
C ARG A 120 12.21 -6.45 5.15
N LYS A 121 10.89 -6.57 5.12
CA LYS A 121 10.08 -6.74 3.91
C LYS A 121 9.29 -5.48 3.69
N ILE A 122 9.24 -5.00 2.45
CA ILE A 122 8.49 -3.82 2.01
C ILE A 122 7.65 -4.25 0.83
N VAL A 123 6.37 -3.93 0.87
CA VAL A 123 5.45 -4.10 -0.27
C VAL A 123 4.92 -2.72 -0.64
N THR A 124 5.22 -2.29 -1.85
CA THR A 124 4.69 -1.04 -2.41
C THR A 124 3.68 -1.39 -3.50
N THR A 125 2.48 -0.87 -3.40
CA THR A 125 1.43 -1.05 -4.42
C THR A 125 0.90 0.30 -4.86
N SER A 126 0.85 0.52 -6.16
CA SER A 126 0.26 1.72 -6.76
C SER A 126 -0.92 1.33 -7.65
N ALA A 127 -1.92 2.19 -7.69
CA ALA A 127 -3.07 2.06 -8.59
C ALA A 127 -3.61 3.44 -8.97
N CYS A 128 -4.23 3.53 -10.14
CA CYS A 128 -4.94 4.71 -10.60
C CYS A 128 -6.45 4.50 -10.48
N VAL A 129 -7.14 5.52 -10.01
CA VAL A 129 -8.60 5.56 -9.89
C VAL A 129 -9.16 6.32 -11.09
N TYR A 130 -10.00 5.68 -11.88
CA TYR A 130 -10.66 6.25 -13.06
C TYR A 130 -12.15 6.37 -12.82
N GLU A 131 -12.76 7.42 -13.37
CA GLU A 131 -14.22 7.56 -13.40
C GLU A 131 -14.82 6.73 -14.55
N ILE A 132 -15.81 5.92 -14.24
CA ILE A 132 -16.54 5.13 -15.25
C ILE A 132 -17.62 6.02 -15.88
N ASP A 133 -17.42 6.39 -17.14
CA ASP A 133 -18.44 7.08 -17.93
C ASP A 133 -19.50 6.08 -18.41
N LYS A 134 -20.60 5.99 -17.66
CA LYS A 134 -21.72 5.10 -17.97
C LYS A 134 -22.37 5.39 -19.32
N THR A 135 -22.21 6.60 -19.84
CA THR A 135 -22.77 6.99 -21.13
C THR A 135 -22.08 6.27 -22.29
N LYS A 136 -20.76 6.03 -22.18
CA LYS A 136 -20.00 5.28 -23.18
C LYS A 136 -20.24 3.79 -23.12
N ALA A 137 -20.37 3.22 -21.92
CA ALA A 137 -20.63 1.79 -21.73
C ALA A 137 -21.97 1.35 -22.37
N GLN A 138 -23.01 2.19 -22.35
CA GLN A 138 -24.29 1.90 -22.98
C GLN A 138 -24.26 1.97 -24.51
N ILE A 139 -23.36 2.75 -25.10
CA ILE A 139 -23.23 2.87 -26.56
C ILE A 139 -22.54 1.63 -27.16
N GLU A 140 -21.59 1.06 -26.43
CA GLU A 140 -20.83 -0.09 -26.88
C GLU A 140 -21.66 -1.39 -26.87
N GLU A 141 -22.62 -1.50 -25.93
CA GLU A 141 -23.54 -2.64 -25.84
C GLU A 141 -24.59 -2.66 -26.98
N VAL A 142 -24.87 -1.51 -27.57
CA VAL A 142 -25.87 -1.37 -28.67
C VAL A 142 -25.24 -1.64 -30.05
N GLN A 143 -23.93 -1.70 -30.18
CA GLN A 143 -23.22 -1.88 -31.47
C GLN A 143 -22.67 -3.29 -31.72
N LEU A 144 -23.05 -4.30 -30.96
CA LEU A 144 -22.74 -5.69 -31.30
C LEU A 144 -23.67 -6.13 -32.45
N PRO A 145 -23.18 -6.34 -33.67
CA PRO A 145 -23.99 -6.88 -34.74
C PRO A 145 -24.27 -8.36 -34.46
N GLU A 146 -25.52 -8.78 -34.67
CA GLU A 146 -25.93 -10.20 -34.70
C GLU A 146 -25.18 -11.01 -35.77
#